data_2e238e381a06f3eba9510269d352c324
#
_entry.id   2e238e381a06f3eba9510269d352c324
#
_cell.length_a   1.000
_cell.length_b   1.000
_cell.length_c   1.000
_cell.angle_alpha   90.00
_cell.angle_beta   90.00
_cell.angle_gamma   90.00
#
_symmetry.space_group_name_H-M   'P 1'
#
loop_
_entity.id
_entity.type
_entity.pdbx_description
1 polymer ?
#
loop_
_entity_poly.entity_id
_entity_poly.type
_entity_poly.pdbx_seq_one_letter_code
_entity_poly.pdbx_strand_id
1 'polypeptide(L)'
;MANKRQFVEQMMKAVDARNYGALHELYTSDLEITTPMGSARGVEALIGFMAPFLDAFPDLTHEIVGYVEQGEDVAYELRIRGTHTKPLASPQGPIPPTNKPVDFHSSDFLRFRDGRIASYRVYFDMMGFMGQLGLLPAPGR
;
A
#
# COMPACT_ATOMS: atom_id res chain seq x y z
N MET A 1 -25.23 1.17 -8.59
CA MET A 1 -23.79 1.38 -8.76
C MET A 1 -23.12 1.55 -7.40
N ALA A 2 -22.05 0.81 -7.14
CA ALA A 2 -21.31 1.00 -5.91
C ALA A 2 -20.69 2.40 -5.89
N ASN A 3 -20.72 3.08 -4.75
CA ASN A 3 -20.05 4.36 -4.63
C ASN A 3 -18.53 4.14 -4.52
N LYS A 4 -17.76 5.21 -4.66
CA LYS A 4 -16.30 5.12 -4.66
C LYS A 4 -15.75 4.61 -3.33
N ARG A 5 -16.38 4.96 -2.22
CA ARG A 5 -15.95 4.46 -0.90
C ARG A 5 -16.11 2.95 -0.79
N GLN A 6 -17.24 2.41 -1.25
CA GLN A 6 -17.44 0.96 -1.27
C GLN A 6 -16.41 0.28 -2.18
N PHE A 7 -16.06 0.92 -3.30
CA PHE A 7 -15.04 0.43 -4.20
C PHE A 7 -13.68 0.35 -3.50
N VAL A 8 -13.31 1.39 -2.75
CA VAL A 8 -12.05 1.40 -1.97
C VAL A 8 -12.07 0.30 -0.90
N GLU A 9 -13.19 0.12 -0.23
CA GLU A 9 -13.36 -0.94 0.78
C GLU A 9 -13.18 -2.33 0.16
N GLN A 10 -13.74 -2.57 -1.03
CA GLN A 10 -13.56 -3.81 -1.76
C GLN A 10 -12.10 -4.02 -2.15
N MET A 11 -11.43 -2.95 -2.57
CA MET A 11 -10.00 -3.00 -2.90
C MET A 11 -9.18 -3.43 -1.68
N MET A 12 -9.45 -2.84 -0.52
CA MET A 12 -8.76 -3.20 0.71
C MET A 12 -8.98 -4.66 1.09
N LYS A 13 -10.20 -5.16 0.92
CA LYS A 13 -10.50 -6.58 1.19
C LYS A 13 -9.71 -7.49 0.26
N ALA A 14 -9.62 -7.14 -1.03
CA ALA A 14 -8.86 -7.92 -1.99
C ALA A 14 -7.37 -7.94 -1.64
N VAL A 15 -6.82 -6.80 -1.25
CA VAL A 15 -5.42 -6.69 -0.82
C VAL A 15 -5.16 -7.54 0.42
N ASP A 16 -6.00 -7.42 1.45
CA ASP A 16 -5.83 -8.18 2.70
C ASP A 16 -5.98 -9.69 2.46
N ALA A 17 -6.81 -10.08 1.50
CA ALA A 17 -7.00 -11.49 1.13
C ALA A 17 -5.93 -11.99 0.17
N ARG A 18 -4.99 -11.14 -0.27
CA ARG A 18 -3.99 -11.43 -1.30
C ARG A 18 -4.61 -11.89 -2.62
N ASN A 19 -5.81 -11.39 -2.92
CA ASN A 19 -6.52 -11.70 -4.15
C ASN A 19 -6.09 -10.74 -5.26
N TYR A 20 -4.89 -10.97 -5.80
CA TYR A 20 -4.32 -10.09 -6.82
C TYR A 20 -5.10 -10.12 -8.13
N GLY A 21 -5.75 -11.25 -8.44
CA GLY A 21 -6.58 -11.35 -9.64
C GLY A 21 -7.73 -10.35 -9.63
N ALA A 22 -8.36 -10.16 -8.47
CA ALA A 22 -9.45 -9.20 -8.34
C ALA A 22 -9.00 -7.76 -8.58
N LEU A 23 -7.72 -7.44 -8.30
CA LEU A 23 -7.20 -6.09 -8.49
C LEU A 23 -7.19 -5.68 -9.96
N HIS A 24 -6.98 -6.61 -10.89
CA HIS A 24 -6.96 -6.31 -12.32
C HIS A 24 -8.28 -5.71 -12.81
N GLU A 25 -9.39 -6.01 -12.17
CA GLU A 25 -10.69 -5.47 -12.54
C GLU A 25 -10.95 -4.08 -12.00
N LEU A 26 -10.18 -3.65 -10.99
CA LEU A 26 -10.39 -2.39 -10.30
C LEU A 26 -9.59 -1.23 -10.89
N TYR A 27 -8.54 -1.53 -11.64
CA TYR A 27 -7.61 -0.54 -12.17
C TYR A 27 -7.65 -0.51 -13.70
N THR A 28 -7.31 0.64 -14.28
CA THR A 28 -7.12 0.73 -15.72
C THR A 28 -5.80 0.05 -16.11
N SER A 29 -5.70 -0.38 -17.37
CA SER A 29 -4.48 -1.03 -17.87
C SER A 29 -3.27 -0.09 -17.89
N ASP A 30 -3.52 1.22 -17.98
CA ASP A 30 -2.48 2.24 -18.01
C ASP A 30 -2.32 2.95 -16.65
N LEU A 31 -2.67 2.27 -15.56
CA LEU A 31 -2.57 2.81 -14.20
C LEU A 31 -1.21 3.49 -13.97
N GLU A 32 -1.27 4.71 -13.47
CA GLU A 32 -0.07 5.44 -13.05
C GLU A 32 0.08 5.33 -11.54
N ILE A 33 1.29 5.00 -11.08
CA ILE A 33 1.57 4.71 -9.68
C ILE A 33 2.71 5.61 -9.20
N THR A 34 2.52 6.22 -8.03
CA THR A 34 3.58 6.97 -7.33
C THR A 34 3.65 6.47 -5.89
N THR A 35 4.84 6.09 -5.46
CA THR A 35 5.10 5.59 -4.11
C THR A 35 6.34 6.28 -3.54
N PRO A 36 6.62 6.15 -2.25
CA PRO A 36 7.88 6.67 -1.70
C PRO A 36 9.13 6.07 -2.35
N MET A 37 9.02 4.92 -3.02
CA MET A 37 10.14 4.27 -3.69
C MET A 37 10.24 4.63 -5.17
N GLY A 38 9.32 5.46 -5.70
CA GLY A 38 9.36 5.88 -7.09
C GLY A 38 8.04 5.68 -7.81
N SER A 39 8.07 5.89 -9.12
CA SER A 39 6.88 5.82 -9.99
C SER A 39 6.97 4.63 -10.92
N ALA A 40 5.80 4.10 -11.31
CA ALA A 40 5.69 2.97 -12.22
C ALA A 40 4.32 3.01 -12.91
N ARG A 41 4.08 2.05 -13.81
CA ARG A 41 2.81 1.93 -14.53
C ARG A 41 2.32 0.49 -14.54
N GLY A 42 1.01 0.34 -14.51
CA GLY A 42 0.34 -0.94 -14.68
C GLY A 42 0.08 -1.66 -13.39
N VAL A 43 -0.90 -2.57 -13.43
CA VAL A 43 -1.36 -3.31 -12.24
C VAL A 43 -0.27 -4.26 -11.74
N GLU A 44 0.50 -4.86 -12.64
CA GLU A 44 1.60 -5.75 -12.23
C GLU A 44 2.67 -5.02 -11.44
N ALA A 45 2.96 -3.75 -11.81
CA ALA A 45 3.89 -2.94 -11.04
C ALA A 45 3.33 -2.60 -9.66
N LEU A 46 2.01 -2.39 -9.56
CA LEU A 46 1.35 -2.16 -8.28
C LEU A 46 1.46 -3.39 -7.38
N ILE A 47 1.19 -4.57 -7.93
CA ILE A 47 1.33 -5.83 -7.20
C ILE A 47 2.79 -6.02 -6.75
N GLY A 48 3.74 -5.71 -7.63
CA GLY A 48 5.17 -5.77 -7.31
C GLY A 48 5.59 -4.83 -6.19
N PHE A 49 4.88 -3.71 -6.04
CA PHE A 49 5.09 -2.81 -4.90
C PHE A 49 4.48 -3.37 -3.62
N MET A 50 3.25 -3.89 -3.68
CA MET A 50 2.53 -4.34 -2.49
C MET A 50 2.97 -5.71 -1.98
N ALA A 51 3.23 -6.67 -2.88
CA ALA A 51 3.47 -8.05 -2.50
C ALA A 51 4.63 -8.22 -1.50
N PRO A 52 5.78 -7.54 -1.64
CA PRO A 52 6.84 -7.67 -0.64
C PRO A 52 6.41 -7.35 0.78
N PHE A 53 5.59 -6.30 0.95
CA PHE A 53 5.08 -5.93 2.27
C PHE A 53 4.08 -6.97 2.78
N LEU A 54 3.16 -7.41 1.91
CA LEU A 54 2.16 -8.40 2.30
C LEU A 54 2.80 -9.74 2.65
N ASP A 55 3.85 -10.14 1.94
CA ASP A 55 4.56 -11.38 2.20
C ASP A 55 5.36 -11.30 3.51
N ALA A 56 5.98 -10.16 3.78
CA ALA A 56 6.79 -9.98 4.98
C ALA A 56 5.96 -9.82 6.25
N PHE A 57 4.73 -9.33 6.10
CA PHE A 57 3.79 -9.06 7.20
C PHE A 57 2.50 -9.84 6.96
N PRO A 58 2.47 -11.16 7.22
CA PRO A 58 1.29 -11.97 6.91
C PRO A 58 0.02 -11.53 7.63
N ASP A 59 0.16 -10.85 8.76
CA ASP A 59 -0.95 -10.34 9.58
C ASP A 59 -1.28 -8.87 9.28
N LEU A 60 -0.77 -8.32 8.17
CA LEU A 60 -0.97 -6.91 7.83
C LEU A 60 -2.46 -6.58 7.64
N THR A 61 -2.90 -5.53 8.30
CA THR A 61 -4.27 -5.03 8.20
C THR A 61 -4.29 -3.57 7.82
N HIS A 62 -5.33 -3.18 7.10
CA HIS A 62 -5.57 -1.80 6.66
C HIS A 62 -6.91 -1.33 7.20
N GLU A 63 -6.90 -0.18 7.85
CA GLU A 63 -8.11 0.44 8.38
C GLU A 63 -8.25 1.84 7.79
N ILE A 64 -9.40 2.14 7.18
CA ILE A 64 -9.67 3.49 6.67
C ILE A 64 -10.04 4.37 7.86
N VAL A 65 -9.21 5.36 8.17
CA VAL A 65 -9.43 6.27 9.30
C VAL A 65 -9.84 7.66 8.86
N GLY A 66 -9.80 7.96 7.56
CA GLY A 66 -10.29 9.20 7.00
C GLY A 66 -10.57 9.02 5.52
N TYR A 67 -11.57 9.72 4.99
CA TYR A 67 -11.96 9.57 3.59
C TYR A 67 -12.58 10.87 3.10
N VAL A 68 -12.14 11.36 1.95
CA VAL A 68 -12.71 12.50 1.25
C VAL A 68 -12.83 12.19 -0.22
N GLU A 69 -13.82 12.78 -0.85
CA GLU A 69 -14.12 12.52 -2.26
C GLU A 69 -14.57 13.83 -2.91
N GLN A 70 -14.05 14.09 -4.11
CA GLN A 70 -14.46 15.23 -4.92
C GLN A 70 -14.36 14.86 -6.39
N GLY A 71 -15.52 14.77 -7.07
CA GLY A 71 -15.55 14.37 -8.47
C GLY A 71 -14.96 12.98 -8.67
N GLU A 72 -13.96 12.89 -9.53
CA GLU A 72 -13.27 11.63 -9.80
C GLU A 72 -12.08 11.40 -8.86
N ASP A 73 -11.82 12.32 -7.95
CA ASP A 73 -10.69 12.25 -7.03
C ASP A 73 -11.15 11.76 -5.66
N VAL A 74 -10.36 10.84 -5.09
CA VAL A 74 -10.59 10.29 -3.77
C VAL A 74 -9.27 10.33 -3.00
N ALA A 75 -9.34 10.73 -1.74
CA ALA A 75 -8.19 10.62 -0.84
C ALA A 75 -8.66 9.92 0.43
N TYR A 76 -7.81 9.05 0.95
CA TYR A 76 -8.10 8.39 2.22
C TYR A 76 -6.82 8.19 3.01
N GLU A 77 -6.99 8.11 4.31
CA GLU A 77 -5.91 7.79 5.23
C GLU A 77 -6.12 6.39 5.76
N LEU A 78 -5.06 5.60 5.76
CA LEU A 78 -5.08 4.24 6.30
C LEU A 78 -4.23 4.18 7.55
N ARG A 79 -4.69 3.41 8.53
CA ARG A 79 -3.83 2.90 9.60
C ARG A 79 -3.44 1.48 9.23
N ILE A 80 -2.13 1.22 9.22
CA ILE A 80 -1.57 -0.04 8.77
C ILE A 80 -0.81 -0.66 9.94
N ARG A 81 -1.15 -1.91 10.28
CA ARG A 81 -0.52 -2.63 11.39
C ARG A 81 -0.17 -4.04 10.97
N GLY A 82 0.92 -4.55 11.50
CA GLY A 82 1.35 -5.91 11.24
C GLY A 82 2.63 -6.24 11.99
N THR A 83 3.12 -7.46 11.82
CA THR A 83 4.35 -7.94 12.45
C THR A 83 5.28 -8.51 11.39
N HIS A 84 6.53 -8.10 11.41
CA HIS A 84 7.55 -8.52 10.44
C HIS A 84 8.05 -9.92 10.79
N THR A 85 7.38 -10.94 10.27
CA THR A 85 7.68 -12.34 10.60
C THR A 85 8.28 -13.16 9.47
N LYS A 86 8.35 -12.58 8.25
CA LYS A 86 8.97 -13.22 7.10
C LYS A 86 9.93 -12.26 6.40
N PRO A 87 10.86 -12.74 5.57
CA PRO A 87 11.82 -11.87 4.92
C PRO A 87 11.12 -10.79 4.07
N LEU A 88 11.67 -9.57 4.11
CA LEU A 88 11.19 -8.46 3.29
C LEU A 88 12.14 -8.28 2.10
N ALA A 89 11.64 -8.50 0.89
CA ALA A 89 12.43 -8.32 -0.31
C ALA A 89 12.82 -6.85 -0.48
N SER A 90 14.08 -6.60 -0.83
CA SER A 90 14.58 -5.24 -1.09
C SER A 90 15.62 -5.30 -2.21
N PRO A 91 15.93 -4.12 -2.83
CA PRO A 91 16.95 -4.07 -3.88
C PRO A 91 18.33 -4.52 -3.42
N GLN A 92 18.65 -4.43 -2.13
CA GLN A 92 19.93 -4.84 -1.56
C GLN A 92 19.89 -6.30 -1.07
N GLY A 93 18.82 -7.02 -1.35
CA GLY A 93 18.62 -8.38 -0.89
C GLY A 93 17.54 -8.47 0.18
N PRO A 94 17.14 -9.70 0.56
CA PRO A 94 16.07 -9.85 1.54
C PRO A 94 16.52 -9.37 2.94
N ILE A 95 15.63 -8.66 3.60
CA ILE A 95 15.81 -8.24 4.99
C ILE A 95 15.25 -9.34 5.87
N PRO A 96 16.07 -9.96 6.76
CA PRO A 96 15.58 -11.01 7.64
C PRO A 96 14.46 -10.52 8.55
N PRO A 97 13.55 -11.41 8.99
CA PRO A 97 12.46 -11.02 9.87
C PRO A 97 12.99 -10.40 11.16
N THR A 98 12.47 -9.24 11.51
CA THR A 98 12.84 -8.56 12.76
C THR A 98 11.96 -8.99 13.93
N ASN A 99 10.81 -9.59 13.63
CA ASN A 99 9.76 -9.97 14.59
C ASN A 99 9.21 -8.77 15.38
N LYS A 100 9.33 -7.58 14.79
CA LYS A 100 8.85 -6.34 15.39
C LYS A 100 7.53 -5.92 14.78
N PRO A 101 6.63 -5.31 15.58
CA PRO A 101 5.38 -4.77 15.05
C PRO A 101 5.61 -3.43 14.37
N VAL A 102 4.74 -3.16 13.40
CA VAL A 102 4.62 -1.83 12.79
C VAL A 102 3.20 -1.30 13.00
N ASP A 103 3.10 0.01 13.15
CA ASP A 103 1.83 0.72 13.25
C ASP A 103 2.08 2.11 12.68
N PHE A 104 1.59 2.33 11.47
CA PHE A 104 1.85 3.59 10.76
C PHE A 104 0.66 3.94 9.89
N HIS A 105 0.67 5.17 9.37
CA HIS A 105 -0.39 5.68 8.52
C HIS A 105 0.12 5.93 7.12
N SER A 106 -0.76 5.74 6.13
CA SER A 106 -0.50 6.18 4.77
C SER A 106 -1.57 7.16 4.34
N SER A 107 -1.22 8.02 3.38
CA SER A 107 -2.17 8.89 2.69
C SER A 107 -2.19 8.46 1.24
N ASP A 108 -3.37 8.08 0.76
CA ASP A 108 -3.54 7.50 -0.56
C ASP A 108 -4.46 8.39 -1.39
N PHE A 109 -4.07 8.64 -2.64
CA PHE A 109 -4.81 9.48 -3.56
C PHE A 109 -5.14 8.69 -4.82
N LEU A 110 -6.42 8.61 -5.14
CA LEU A 110 -6.90 7.91 -6.31
C LEU A 110 -7.55 8.88 -7.28
N ARG A 111 -7.36 8.65 -8.58
CA ARG A 111 -8.20 9.26 -9.61
C ARG A 111 -8.88 8.18 -10.39
N PHE A 112 -10.20 8.29 -10.49
CA PHE A 112 -11.01 7.36 -11.26
C PHE A 112 -11.15 7.83 -12.69
N ARG A 113 -11.30 6.88 -13.60
CA ARG A 113 -11.65 7.11 -15.00
C ARG A 113 -12.53 5.95 -15.46
N ASP A 114 -13.74 6.28 -15.91
CA ASP A 114 -14.72 5.28 -16.38
C ASP A 114 -14.95 4.16 -15.35
N GLY A 115 -15.05 4.53 -14.08
CA GLY A 115 -15.36 3.60 -13.00
C GLY A 115 -14.20 2.76 -12.50
N ARG A 116 -12.97 3.01 -12.97
CA ARG A 116 -11.77 2.31 -12.54
C ARG A 116 -10.72 3.29 -12.08
N ILE A 117 -9.78 2.81 -11.29
CA ILE A 117 -8.68 3.63 -10.77
C ILE A 117 -7.63 3.76 -11.86
N ALA A 118 -7.37 5.00 -12.30
CA ALA A 118 -6.38 5.31 -13.33
C ALA A 118 -5.09 5.90 -12.77
N SER A 119 -5.12 6.40 -11.51
CA SER A 119 -3.94 6.95 -10.85
C SER A 119 -4.00 6.58 -9.37
N TYR A 120 -2.86 6.14 -8.85
CA TYR A 120 -2.71 5.77 -7.45
C TYR A 120 -1.42 6.40 -6.94
N ARG A 121 -1.54 7.26 -5.94
CA ARG A 121 -0.37 7.84 -5.26
C ARG A 121 -0.48 7.54 -3.79
N VAL A 122 0.57 6.98 -3.22
CA VAL A 122 0.61 6.65 -1.79
C VAL A 122 1.83 7.30 -1.16
N TYR A 123 1.62 7.89 0.01
CA TYR A 123 2.68 8.53 0.78
C TYR A 123 2.64 8.00 2.20
N PHE A 124 3.79 7.59 2.70
CA PHE A 124 3.92 7.21 4.10
C PHE A 124 5.35 7.49 4.55
N ASP A 125 5.53 7.56 5.87
CA ASP A 125 6.83 7.82 6.48
C ASP A 125 7.68 6.56 6.44
N MET A 126 8.48 6.42 5.39
CA MET A 126 9.37 5.26 5.21
C MET A 126 10.42 5.20 6.31
N MET A 127 10.96 6.35 6.74
CA MET A 127 11.94 6.37 7.82
C MET A 127 11.33 5.89 9.13
N GLY A 128 10.12 6.35 9.44
CA GLY A 128 9.39 5.88 10.61
C GLY A 128 9.11 4.39 10.56
N PHE A 129 8.69 3.89 9.40
CA PHE A 129 8.46 2.46 9.18
C PHE A 129 9.75 1.66 9.44
N MET A 130 10.85 2.06 8.83
CA MET A 130 12.15 1.39 9.02
C MET A 130 12.63 1.49 10.47
N GLY A 131 12.37 2.65 11.11
CA GLY A 131 12.71 2.84 12.52
C GLY A 131 11.96 1.89 13.45
N GLN A 132 10.68 1.65 13.17
CA GLN A 132 9.87 0.69 13.95
C GLN A 132 10.43 -0.73 13.85
N LEU A 133 11.04 -1.07 12.72
CA LEU A 133 11.68 -2.37 12.52
C LEU A 133 13.10 -2.43 13.06
N GLY A 134 13.63 -1.32 13.54
CA GLY A 134 15.03 -1.27 14.04
C GLY A 134 16.06 -1.31 12.92
N LEU A 135 15.69 -0.90 11.71
CA LEU A 135 16.56 -0.99 10.52
C LEU A 135 17.27 0.31 10.18
N LEU A 136 16.99 1.40 10.90
CA LEU A 136 17.71 2.64 10.70
C LEU A 136 19.04 2.61 11.41
N PRO A 137 20.10 3.24 10.84
CA PRO A 137 21.37 3.41 11.56
C PRO A 137 21.14 4.18 12.85
N ALA A 138 21.94 3.88 13.89
CA ALA A 138 21.91 4.66 15.11
C ALA A 138 22.24 6.12 14.79
N PRO A 139 21.64 7.11 15.50
CA PRO A 139 22.01 8.51 15.29
C PRO A 139 23.52 8.69 15.45
N GLY A 140 24.11 9.54 14.59
CA GLY A 140 25.52 9.86 14.68
C GLY A 140 25.86 10.41 16.04
N ARG A 141 26.99 10.00 16.59
CA ARG A 141 27.47 10.40 17.91
C ARG A 141 28.87 10.94 17.86
#